data_a552e51bee8c462e6579a3942b0e5413
#
_entry.id   a552e51bee8c462e6579a3942b0e5413
#
_cell.length_a   1.000
_cell.length_b   1.000
_cell.length_c   1.000
_cell.angle_alpha   90.00
_cell.angle_beta   90.00
_cell.angle_gamma   90.00
#
_symmetry.space_group_name_H-M   'P 1'
#
loop_
_entity.id
_entity.type
_entity.pdbx_description
1 polymer ?
#
loop_
_entity_poly.entity_id
_entity_poly.type
_entity_poly.pdbx_seq_one_letter_code
_entity_poly.pdbx_strand_id
1 'polypeptide(L)'
;MTDNQFNQLLDLVTKSVNGIQRLEKDISVLKEDVSVLKQDMSEVKTDIAELKSDVSELKAGQNRIEKQTRLNNAVVNEIAGEQFRIKSQITELEKVSV
;
A
#
# COMPACT_ATOMS: atom_id res chain seq x y z
N MET A 1 -54.42 -28.03 -34.62
CA MET A 1 -54.03 -27.67 -33.24
C MET A 1 -55.28 -27.54 -32.40
N THR A 2 -55.35 -28.22 -31.28
CA THR A 2 -56.39 -28.07 -30.29
C THR A 2 -56.25 -26.80 -29.49
N ASP A 3 -57.32 -26.32 -28.88
CA ASP A 3 -57.28 -25.17 -27.99
C ASP A 3 -56.30 -25.39 -26.82
N ASN A 4 -56.25 -26.62 -26.33
CA ASN A 4 -55.38 -27.00 -25.26
C ASN A 4 -53.88 -26.91 -25.65
N GLN A 5 -53.56 -27.35 -26.86
CA GLN A 5 -52.22 -27.25 -27.42
C GLN A 5 -51.84 -25.78 -27.67
N PHE A 6 -52.77 -24.99 -28.17
CA PHE A 6 -52.55 -23.55 -28.37
C PHE A 6 -52.26 -22.85 -27.04
N ASN A 7 -53.04 -23.15 -26.00
CA ASN A 7 -52.82 -22.55 -24.67
C ASN A 7 -51.48 -22.94 -24.06
N GLN A 8 -51.04 -24.20 -24.24
CA GLN A 8 -49.73 -24.67 -23.79
C GLN A 8 -48.61 -23.93 -24.52
N LEU A 9 -48.72 -23.75 -25.80
CA LEU A 9 -47.77 -23.04 -26.62
C LEU A 9 -47.67 -21.56 -26.19
N LEU A 10 -48.79 -20.91 -25.97
CA LEU A 10 -48.88 -19.53 -25.51
C LEU A 10 -48.22 -19.37 -24.14
N ASP A 11 -48.45 -20.32 -23.23
CA ASP A 11 -47.83 -20.33 -21.90
C ASP A 11 -46.33 -20.45 -21.99
N LEU A 12 -45.78 -21.33 -22.83
CA LEU A 12 -44.36 -21.49 -23.07
C LEU A 12 -43.70 -20.23 -23.64
N VAL A 13 -44.38 -19.59 -24.61
CA VAL A 13 -43.90 -18.35 -25.21
C VAL A 13 -43.83 -17.23 -24.15
N THR A 14 -44.87 -17.12 -23.33
CA THR A 14 -44.95 -16.11 -22.27
C THR A 14 -43.83 -16.31 -21.25
N LYS A 15 -43.59 -17.53 -20.84
CA LYS A 15 -42.46 -17.87 -19.91
C LYS A 15 -41.11 -17.56 -20.52
N SER A 16 -40.94 -17.84 -21.81
CA SER A 16 -39.70 -17.54 -22.54
C SER A 16 -39.44 -16.03 -22.62
N VAL A 17 -40.46 -15.25 -22.93
CA VAL A 17 -40.36 -13.79 -23.00
C VAL A 17 -40.01 -13.21 -21.63
N ASN A 18 -40.66 -13.66 -20.58
CA ASN A 18 -40.35 -13.23 -19.19
C ASN A 18 -38.92 -13.61 -18.77
N GLY A 19 -38.48 -14.78 -19.18
CA GLY A 19 -37.12 -15.24 -18.93
C GLY A 19 -36.08 -14.37 -19.63
N ILE A 20 -36.34 -14.02 -20.90
CA ILE A 20 -35.44 -13.12 -21.66
C ILE A 20 -35.39 -11.74 -21.02
N GLN A 21 -36.50 -11.19 -20.57
CA GLN A 21 -36.53 -9.89 -19.90
C GLN A 21 -35.70 -9.90 -18.60
N ARG A 22 -35.79 -10.98 -17.84
CA ARG A 22 -34.94 -11.13 -16.63
C ARG A 22 -33.47 -11.22 -16.96
N LEU A 23 -33.13 -11.95 -18.03
CA LEU A 23 -31.74 -12.04 -18.51
C LEU A 23 -31.19 -10.68 -18.95
N GLU A 24 -32.00 -9.91 -19.69
CA GLU A 24 -31.62 -8.55 -20.10
C GLU A 24 -31.34 -7.66 -18.91
N LYS A 25 -32.17 -7.73 -17.89
CA LYS A 25 -31.96 -6.98 -16.63
C LYS A 25 -30.69 -7.41 -15.90
N ASP A 26 -30.46 -8.72 -15.80
CA ASP A 26 -29.28 -9.27 -15.16
C ASP A 26 -28.00 -8.86 -15.91
N ILE A 27 -28.05 -8.88 -17.25
CA ILE A 27 -26.92 -8.42 -18.07
C ILE A 27 -26.64 -6.93 -17.83
N SER A 28 -27.67 -6.11 -17.71
CA SER A 28 -27.52 -4.68 -17.41
C SER A 28 -26.84 -4.46 -16.06
N VAL A 29 -27.26 -5.20 -15.03
CA VAL A 29 -26.63 -5.15 -13.71
C VAL A 29 -25.17 -5.59 -13.77
N LEU A 30 -24.88 -6.68 -14.49
CA LEU A 30 -23.50 -7.16 -14.66
C LEU A 30 -22.61 -6.14 -15.36
N LYS A 31 -23.12 -5.44 -16.35
CA LYS A 31 -22.38 -4.37 -17.03
C LYS A 31 -22.01 -3.24 -16.08
N GLU A 32 -22.96 -2.84 -15.22
CA GLU A 32 -22.69 -1.84 -14.19
C GLU A 32 -21.64 -2.32 -13.21
N ASP A 33 -21.76 -3.56 -12.72
CA ASP A 33 -20.82 -4.15 -11.79
C ASP A 33 -19.41 -4.23 -12.37
N VAL A 34 -19.30 -4.63 -13.64
CA VAL A 34 -18.01 -4.67 -14.34
C VAL A 34 -17.41 -3.27 -14.47
N SER A 35 -18.24 -2.26 -14.74
CA SER A 35 -17.78 -0.88 -14.82
C SER A 35 -17.23 -0.39 -13.47
N VAL A 36 -17.92 -0.68 -12.37
CA VAL A 36 -17.46 -0.35 -11.01
C VAL A 36 -16.16 -1.06 -10.69
N LEU A 37 -16.05 -2.35 -11.03
CA LEU A 37 -14.82 -3.12 -10.79
C LEU A 37 -13.63 -2.56 -11.56
N LYS A 38 -13.84 -2.10 -12.79
CA LYS A 38 -12.78 -1.45 -13.58
C LYS A 38 -12.30 -0.17 -12.93
N GLN A 39 -13.22 0.64 -12.41
CA GLN A 39 -12.91 1.87 -11.72
C GLN A 39 -12.14 1.58 -10.43
N ASP A 40 -12.60 0.62 -9.64
CA ASP A 40 -11.95 0.21 -8.40
C ASP A 40 -10.53 -0.30 -8.66
N MET A 41 -10.34 -1.07 -9.73
CA MET A 41 -9.02 -1.56 -10.12
C MET A 41 -8.09 -0.42 -10.52
N SER A 42 -8.59 0.59 -11.20
CA SER A 42 -7.83 1.80 -11.54
C SER A 42 -7.37 2.53 -10.29
N GLU A 43 -8.24 2.68 -9.30
CA GLU A 43 -7.92 3.30 -8.00
C GLU A 43 -6.85 2.50 -7.25
N VAL A 44 -6.99 1.17 -7.21
CA VAL A 44 -6.01 0.28 -6.58
C VAL A 44 -4.63 0.42 -7.24
N LYS A 45 -4.58 0.50 -8.56
CA LYS A 45 -3.32 0.71 -9.29
C LYS A 45 -2.65 2.04 -8.92
N THR A 46 -3.44 3.09 -8.79
CA THR A 46 -2.95 4.40 -8.35
C THR A 46 -2.41 4.33 -6.93
N ASP A 47 -3.13 3.69 -6.02
CA ASP A 47 -2.71 3.51 -4.62
C ASP A 47 -1.42 2.72 -4.52
N ILE A 48 -1.27 1.67 -5.33
CA ILE A 48 -0.03 0.88 -5.38
C ILE A 48 1.14 1.73 -5.86
N ALA A 49 0.94 2.58 -6.87
CA ALA A 49 1.98 3.48 -7.36
C ALA A 49 2.40 4.49 -6.28
N GLU A 50 1.46 5.05 -5.53
CA GLU A 50 1.74 5.93 -4.40
C GLU A 50 2.51 5.22 -3.29
N LEU A 51 2.10 4.00 -2.93
CA LEU A 51 2.81 3.18 -1.94
C LEU A 51 4.24 2.88 -2.36
N LYS A 52 4.47 2.56 -3.62
CA LYS A 52 5.84 2.35 -4.14
C LYS A 52 6.70 3.60 -4.01
N SER A 53 6.13 4.76 -4.29
CA SER A 53 6.80 6.04 -4.13
C SER A 53 7.14 6.30 -2.67
N ASP A 54 6.17 6.09 -1.76
CA ASP A 54 6.35 6.28 -0.32
C ASP A 54 7.41 5.35 0.25
N VAL A 55 7.41 4.08 -0.17
CA VAL A 55 8.44 3.11 0.25
C VAL A 55 9.82 3.55 -0.22
N SER A 56 9.93 4.07 -1.44
CA SER A 56 11.18 4.59 -1.98
C SER A 56 11.71 5.78 -1.16
N GLU A 57 10.83 6.70 -0.78
CA GLU A 57 11.18 7.84 0.07
C GLU A 57 11.60 7.39 1.48
N LEU A 58 10.90 6.41 2.04
CA LEU A 58 11.25 5.83 3.35
C LEU A 58 12.63 5.18 3.33
N LYS A 59 12.97 4.45 2.26
CA LYS A 59 14.30 3.86 2.08
C LYS A 59 15.40 4.92 2.01
N ALA A 60 15.15 6.01 1.26
CA ALA A 60 16.09 7.11 1.19
C ALA A 60 16.27 7.81 2.54
N GLY A 61 15.18 7.99 3.30
CA GLY A 61 15.22 8.53 4.66
C GLY A 61 15.99 7.64 5.62
N GLN A 62 15.77 6.34 5.53
CA GLN A 62 16.50 5.35 6.35
C GLN A 62 18.00 5.39 6.07
N ASN A 63 18.42 5.48 4.81
CA ASN A 63 19.83 5.61 4.44
C ASN A 63 20.45 6.88 5.00
N ARG A 64 19.73 8.00 4.99
CA ARG A 64 20.20 9.25 5.60
C ARG A 64 20.36 9.12 7.11
N ILE A 65 19.42 8.47 7.78
CA ILE A 65 19.49 8.22 9.23
C ILE A 65 20.69 7.34 9.56
N GLU A 66 20.94 6.28 8.80
CA GLU A 66 22.10 5.40 9.00
C GLU A 66 23.41 6.16 8.85
N LYS A 67 23.53 7.02 7.84
CA LYS A 67 24.70 7.89 7.66
C LYS A 67 24.90 8.82 8.84
N GLN A 68 23.82 9.47 9.26
CA GLN A 68 23.87 10.39 10.40
C GLN A 68 24.25 9.67 11.69
N THR A 69 23.74 8.48 11.89
CA THR A 69 24.07 7.64 13.04
C THR A 69 25.57 7.29 13.06
N ARG A 70 26.14 6.91 11.91
CA ARG A 70 27.58 6.63 11.80
C ARG A 70 28.41 7.86 12.11
N LEU A 71 28.03 9.02 11.58
CA LEU A 71 28.72 10.28 11.86
C LEU A 71 28.63 10.64 13.35
N ASN A 72 27.48 10.50 13.96
CA ASN A 72 27.27 10.76 15.37
C ASN A 72 28.14 9.83 16.26
N ASN A 73 28.20 8.55 15.89
CA ASN A 73 29.04 7.58 16.60
C ASN A 73 30.51 7.93 16.49
N ALA A 74 30.97 8.37 15.32
CA ALA A 74 32.34 8.80 15.12
C ALA A 74 32.68 10.03 15.98
N VAL A 75 31.77 11.01 16.03
CA VAL A 75 31.94 12.21 16.87
C VAL A 75 31.94 11.85 18.35
N VAL A 76 31.07 10.99 18.81
CA VAL A 76 31.00 10.53 20.19
C VAL A 76 32.32 9.83 20.59
N ASN A 77 32.84 8.96 19.73
CA ASN A 77 34.11 8.27 19.98
C ASN A 77 35.27 9.24 20.05
N GLU A 78 35.30 10.26 19.21
CA GLU A 78 36.30 11.29 19.21
C GLU A 78 36.26 12.12 20.49
N ILE A 79 35.09 12.54 20.94
CA ILE A 79 34.89 13.26 22.19
C ILE A 79 35.32 12.41 23.39
N ALA A 80 34.96 11.12 23.42
CA ALA A 80 35.35 10.20 24.47
C ALA A 80 36.89 10.08 24.56
N GLY A 81 37.55 9.99 23.40
CA GLY A 81 39.03 9.97 23.33
C GLY A 81 39.67 11.25 23.85
N GLU A 82 39.12 12.40 23.52
CA GLU A 82 39.61 13.70 24.03
C GLU A 82 39.38 13.85 25.52
N GLN A 83 38.25 13.44 26.06
CA GLN A 83 37.98 13.45 27.49
C GLN A 83 38.97 12.57 28.25
N PHE A 84 39.28 11.41 27.71
CA PHE A 84 40.26 10.51 28.30
C PHE A 84 41.66 11.18 28.36
N ARG A 85 42.05 11.84 27.30
CA ARG A 85 43.34 12.55 27.19
C ARG A 85 43.41 13.69 28.18
N ILE A 86 42.37 14.51 28.30
CA ILE A 86 42.28 15.62 29.26
C ILE A 86 42.37 15.09 30.68
N LYS A 87 41.66 13.99 30.98
CA LYS A 87 41.69 13.35 32.30
C LYS A 87 43.12 12.90 32.67
N SER A 88 43.85 12.32 31.72
CA SER A 88 45.24 11.92 31.91
C SER A 88 46.17 13.11 32.18
N GLN A 89 46.00 14.21 31.46
CA GLN A 89 46.75 15.44 31.64
C GLN A 89 46.52 16.08 33.01
N ILE A 90 45.24 16.09 33.46
CA ILE A 90 44.89 16.61 34.79
C ILE A 90 45.55 15.76 35.87
N THR A 91 45.57 14.45 35.75
CA THR A 91 46.19 13.54 36.68
C THR A 91 47.71 13.80 36.78
N GLU A 92 48.37 14.03 35.64
CA GLU A 92 49.80 14.39 35.64
C GLU A 92 50.05 15.72 36.27
N LEU A 93 49.22 16.73 36.02
CA LEU A 93 49.36 18.04 36.69
C LEU A 93 49.18 17.94 38.20
N GLU A 94 48.23 17.14 38.65
CA GLU A 94 48.05 16.89 40.09
C GLU A 94 49.28 16.27 40.73
N LYS A 95 49.93 15.35 40.04
CA LYS A 95 51.19 14.74 40.51
C LYS A 95 52.36 15.73 40.62
N VAL A 96 52.42 16.68 39.68
CA VAL A 96 53.47 17.70 39.63
C VAL A 96 53.25 18.78 40.67
N SER A 97 52.01 19.10 41.01
CA SER A 97 51.71 20.17 41.96
C SER A 97 51.84 19.77 43.43
N VAL A 98 52.03 18.51 43.69
CA VAL A 98 52.25 17.99 45.04
C VAL A 98 53.79 18.02 45.45
#